data_5887fcb12ac8c270bb5db885d5e88644
#
_entry.id   5887fcb12ac8c270bb5db885d5e88644
#
_cell.length_a   1.000
_cell.length_b   1.000
_cell.length_c   1.000
_cell.angle_alpha   90.00
_cell.angle_beta   90.00
_cell.angle_gamma   90.00
#
_symmetry.space_group_name_H-M   'P 1'
#
loop_
_entity.id
_entity.type
_entity.pdbx_description
1 polymer ?
#
loop_
_entity_poly.entity_id
_entity_poly.type
_entity_poly.pdbx_seq_one_letter_code
_entity_poly.pdbx_strand_id
1 'polypeptide(L)'
;DASDEQLDCPFLFASARDGYAVREIHDLVNSKKDMTPLFETILDYIPAPEGDPEAPTQVLISTIDYNEYVGRIGIGKIDNGSVKVNQDVVIVNHHDDSKSQRVRITKLYEFDGLQKVEVPEATIGSIVAISGISDIHIGDTICSPENPVAIPFQKISEPTIAMHFMVNDSPLAGQEGKYVTSRHL
;
A
#
# COMPACT_ATOMS: atom_id res chain seq x y z
N ASP A 1 -7.68 16.70 16.61
CA ASP A 1 -8.80 16.52 17.55
C ASP A 1 -9.48 15.19 17.22
N ALA A 2 -9.54 14.27 18.19
CA ALA A 2 -10.23 12.99 18.05
C ALA A 2 -11.74 13.20 18.23
N SER A 3 -12.56 12.45 17.49
CA SER A 3 -14.01 12.40 17.71
C SER A 3 -14.35 11.58 18.96
N ASP A 4 -15.57 11.75 19.50
CA ASP A 4 -16.02 10.98 20.65
C ASP A 4 -16.04 9.48 20.36
N GLU A 5 -16.36 9.06 19.12
CA GLU A 5 -16.30 7.67 18.67
C GLU A 5 -14.87 7.12 18.66
N GLN A 6 -13.87 7.95 18.31
CA GLN A 6 -12.46 7.56 18.35
C GLN A 6 -11.92 7.45 19.78
N LEU A 7 -12.53 8.17 20.72
CA LEU A 7 -12.17 8.11 22.14
C LEU A 7 -12.83 6.92 22.86
N ASP A 8 -13.99 6.46 22.37
CA ASP A 8 -14.71 5.28 22.89
C ASP A 8 -14.23 3.99 22.19
N CYS A 9 -12.91 3.73 22.28
CA CYS A 9 -12.30 2.54 21.69
C CYS A 9 -12.13 1.42 22.74
N PRO A 10 -12.21 0.13 22.34
CA PRO A 10 -11.99 -0.98 23.25
C PRO A 10 -10.52 -1.07 23.67
N PHE A 11 -10.29 -1.36 24.94
CA PHE A 11 -8.96 -1.58 25.50
C PHE A 11 -8.73 -3.06 25.78
N LEU A 12 -7.52 -3.53 25.49
CA LEU A 12 -7.07 -4.89 25.77
C LEU A 12 -5.70 -4.86 26.44
N PHE A 13 -5.46 -5.82 27.31
CA PHE A 13 -4.18 -6.06 27.95
C PHE A 13 -3.55 -7.30 27.32
N ALA A 14 -2.41 -7.17 26.66
CA ALA A 14 -1.83 -8.28 25.91
C ALA A 14 -0.31 -8.37 26.07
N SER A 15 0.21 -9.59 25.95
CA SER A 15 1.63 -9.87 25.78
C SER A 15 1.83 -10.72 24.54
N ALA A 16 2.31 -10.11 23.46
CA ALA A 16 2.62 -10.82 22.22
C ALA A 16 3.70 -11.90 22.43
N ARG A 17 4.68 -11.61 23.32
CA ARG A 17 5.76 -12.52 23.66
C ARG A 17 5.23 -13.80 24.32
N ASP A 18 4.28 -13.66 25.22
CA ASP A 18 3.73 -14.78 26.02
C ASP A 18 2.45 -15.35 25.39
N GLY A 19 1.98 -14.77 24.28
CA GLY A 19 0.89 -15.28 23.46
C GLY A 19 -0.48 -15.21 24.13
N TYR A 20 -0.79 -14.11 24.84
CA TYR A 20 -2.11 -13.95 25.46
C TYR A 20 -2.65 -12.51 25.31
N ALA A 21 -3.98 -12.41 25.38
CA ALA A 21 -4.71 -11.15 25.51
C ALA A 21 -5.87 -11.34 26.49
N VAL A 22 -6.19 -10.30 27.24
CA VAL A 22 -7.34 -10.26 28.17
C VAL A 22 -8.05 -8.92 28.07
N ARG A 23 -9.37 -8.91 28.35
CA ARG A 23 -10.18 -7.68 28.34
C ARG A 23 -10.01 -6.88 29.62
N GLU A 24 -9.79 -7.57 30.74
CA GLU A 24 -9.59 -6.96 32.04
C GLU A 24 -8.30 -7.44 32.68
N ILE A 25 -7.59 -6.55 33.38
CA ILE A 25 -6.27 -6.85 33.97
C ILE A 25 -6.33 -7.94 35.05
N HIS A 26 -7.47 -8.06 35.73
CA HIS A 26 -7.66 -9.09 36.76
C HIS A 26 -7.84 -10.50 36.19
N ASP A 27 -8.17 -10.62 34.91
CA ASP A 27 -8.31 -11.90 34.22
C ASP A 27 -6.95 -12.57 33.95
N LEU A 28 -5.85 -11.82 34.06
CA LEU A 28 -4.49 -12.36 33.88
C LEU A 28 -4.18 -13.56 34.78
N VAL A 29 -4.83 -13.67 35.94
CA VAL A 29 -4.58 -14.71 36.92
C VAL A 29 -5.34 -15.98 36.62
N ASN A 30 -6.54 -15.87 36.02
CA ASN A 30 -7.51 -16.98 35.92
C ASN A 30 -7.87 -17.36 34.49
N SER A 31 -7.49 -16.58 33.46
CA SER A 31 -7.85 -16.86 32.08
C SER A 31 -6.87 -17.82 31.38
N LYS A 32 -7.38 -18.51 30.37
CA LYS A 32 -6.51 -19.21 29.42
C LYS A 32 -5.59 -18.17 28.76
N LYS A 33 -4.30 -18.47 28.73
CA LYS A 33 -3.32 -17.63 28.02
C LYS A 33 -3.40 -17.91 26.52
N ASP A 34 -4.28 -17.21 25.82
CA ASP A 34 -4.42 -17.25 24.38
C ASP A 34 -4.74 -15.86 23.80
N MET A 35 -4.71 -15.74 22.49
CA MET A 35 -4.96 -14.47 21.78
C MET A 35 -6.42 -14.31 21.34
N THR A 36 -7.31 -15.23 21.69
CA THR A 36 -8.73 -15.21 21.29
C THR A 36 -9.42 -13.87 21.60
N PRO A 37 -9.27 -13.27 22.81
CA PRO A 37 -9.90 -11.99 23.09
C PRO A 37 -9.46 -10.84 22.15
N LEU A 38 -8.22 -10.85 21.67
CA LEU A 38 -7.75 -9.88 20.68
C LEU A 38 -8.42 -10.12 19.32
N PHE A 39 -8.46 -11.35 18.85
CA PHE A 39 -9.07 -11.66 17.55
C PHE A 39 -10.57 -11.41 17.55
N GLU A 40 -11.28 -11.76 18.62
CA GLU A 40 -12.69 -11.44 18.78
C GLU A 40 -12.93 -9.93 18.73
N THR A 41 -12.15 -9.15 19.47
CA THR A 41 -12.28 -7.68 19.47
C THR A 41 -11.99 -7.09 18.09
N ILE A 42 -11.02 -7.62 17.34
CA ILE A 42 -10.76 -7.18 15.95
C ILE A 42 -11.97 -7.46 15.07
N LEU A 43 -12.55 -8.67 15.16
CA LEU A 43 -13.72 -9.04 14.35
C LEU A 43 -14.97 -8.24 14.68
N ASP A 44 -15.16 -7.89 15.96
CA ASP A 44 -16.32 -7.13 16.43
C ASP A 44 -16.20 -5.63 16.15
N TYR A 45 -14.99 -5.08 16.25
CA TYR A 45 -14.78 -3.63 16.23
C TYR A 45 -14.34 -3.09 14.87
N ILE A 46 -13.57 -3.86 14.09
CA ILE A 46 -13.08 -3.41 12.80
C ILE A 46 -14.07 -3.84 11.71
N PRO A 47 -14.70 -2.87 11.00
CA PRO A 47 -15.65 -3.22 9.95
C PRO A 47 -14.95 -3.92 8.77
N ALA A 48 -15.71 -4.74 8.06
CA ALA A 48 -15.26 -5.28 6.78
C ALA A 48 -14.98 -4.15 5.77
N PRO A 49 -14.15 -4.40 4.74
CA PRO A 49 -13.92 -3.42 3.69
C PRO A 49 -15.24 -2.92 3.09
N GLU A 50 -15.40 -1.61 3.05
CA GLU A 50 -16.54 -0.96 2.40
C GLU A 50 -16.27 -0.81 0.91
N GLY A 51 -17.32 -0.88 0.07
CA GLY A 51 -17.27 -0.69 -1.39
C GLY A 51 -18.12 -1.72 -2.11
N ASP A 52 -18.19 -1.59 -3.43
CA ASP A 52 -18.97 -2.46 -4.30
C ASP A 52 -18.04 -3.33 -5.17
N PRO A 53 -18.06 -4.67 -5.01
CA PRO A 53 -17.23 -5.57 -5.81
C PRO A 53 -17.60 -5.58 -7.31
N GLU A 54 -18.84 -5.18 -7.66
CA GLU A 54 -19.32 -5.10 -9.05
C GLU A 54 -19.12 -3.71 -9.66
N ALA A 55 -18.67 -2.73 -8.88
CA ALA A 55 -18.38 -1.39 -9.37
C ALA A 55 -17.14 -1.37 -10.28
N PRO A 56 -16.96 -0.31 -11.08
CA PRO A 56 -15.73 -0.09 -11.83
C PRO A 56 -14.51 -0.05 -10.91
N THR A 57 -13.41 -0.68 -11.35
CA THR A 57 -12.16 -0.75 -10.60
C THR A 57 -11.67 0.61 -10.11
N GLN A 58 -11.34 0.71 -8.83
CA GLN A 58 -10.65 1.85 -8.24
C GLN A 58 -9.61 1.35 -7.22
N VAL A 59 -8.33 1.72 -7.43
CA VAL A 59 -7.21 1.38 -6.56
C VAL A 59 -6.41 2.63 -6.26
N LEU A 60 -6.39 3.06 -5.01
CA LEU A 60 -5.55 4.18 -4.60
C LEU A 60 -4.13 3.69 -4.29
N ILE A 61 -3.14 4.26 -4.97
CA ILE A 61 -1.73 3.94 -4.75
C ILE A 61 -1.19 4.72 -3.55
N SER A 62 -0.84 3.99 -2.50
CA SER A 62 -0.32 4.55 -1.26
C SER A 62 1.20 4.42 -1.11
N THR A 63 1.81 3.47 -1.81
CA THR A 63 3.25 3.20 -1.72
C THR A 63 3.80 2.76 -3.06
N ILE A 64 5.08 3.03 -3.31
CA ILE A 64 5.80 2.59 -4.51
C ILE A 64 6.96 1.71 -4.09
N ASP A 65 7.13 0.62 -4.80
CA ASP A 65 8.28 -0.27 -4.72
C ASP A 65 8.97 -0.34 -6.08
N TYR A 66 10.15 -0.91 -6.13
CA TYR A 66 10.93 -1.07 -7.35
C TYR A 66 11.56 -2.44 -7.42
N ASN A 67 11.51 -3.04 -8.60
CA ASN A 67 12.19 -4.29 -8.90
C ASN A 67 12.94 -4.16 -10.22
N GLU A 68 14.17 -4.63 -10.29
CA GLU A 68 15.03 -4.50 -11.48
C GLU A 68 14.45 -5.14 -12.75
N TYR A 69 13.59 -6.16 -12.61
CA TYR A 69 13.01 -6.90 -13.75
C TYR A 69 11.67 -6.32 -14.22
N VAL A 70 10.86 -5.79 -13.33
CA VAL A 70 9.50 -5.29 -13.65
C VAL A 70 9.36 -3.78 -13.52
N GLY A 71 10.41 -3.10 -13.05
CA GLY A 71 10.42 -1.65 -12.86
C GLY A 71 9.62 -1.21 -11.63
N ARG A 72 8.94 -0.07 -11.76
CA ARG A 72 8.09 0.46 -10.67
C ARG A 72 6.88 -0.42 -10.42
N ILE A 73 6.55 -0.57 -9.15
CA ILE A 73 5.43 -1.35 -8.65
C ILE A 73 4.60 -0.42 -7.76
N GLY A 74 3.36 -0.15 -8.15
CA GLY A 74 2.42 0.59 -7.31
C GLY A 74 1.77 -0.35 -6.32
N ILE A 75 1.75 0.03 -5.04
CA ILE A 75 1.09 -0.72 -3.96
C ILE A 75 -0.09 0.11 -3.48
N GLY A 76 -1.26 -0.50 -3.43
CA GLY A 76 -2.48 0.17 -3.03
C GLY A 76 -3.58 -0.79 -2.60
N LYS A 77 -4.65 -0.24 -2.03
CA LYS A 77 -5.86 -0.97 -1.66
C LYS A 77 -6.87 -0.87 -2.79
N ILE A 78 -7.56 -1.96 -3.07
CA ILE A 78 -8.73 -1.95 -3.96
C ILE A 78 -9.93 -1.43 -3.17
N ASP A 79 -10.40 -0.24 -3.52
CA ASP A 79 -11.54 0.39 -2.87
C ASP A 79 -12.87 0.01 -3.53
N ASN A 80 -12.87 -0.24 -4.85
CA ASN A 80 -14.03 -0.71 -5.60
C ASN A 80 -13.63 -1.71 -6.69
N GLY A 81 -14.53 -2.62 -6.98
CA GLY A 81 -14.42 -3.57 -8.08
C GLY A 81 -13.35 -4.64 -7.88
N SER A 82 -12.76 -5.08 -8.98
CA SER A 82 -11.68 -6.05 -9.03
C SER A 82 -10.57 -5.62 -10.00
N VAL A 83 -9.39 -6.16 -9.82
CA VAL A 83 -8.20 -5.94 -10.69
C VAL A 83 -7.76 -7.28 -11.24
N LYS A 84 -7.45 -7.33 -12.55
CA LYS A 84 -6.98 -8.53 -13.25
C LYS A 84 -5.67 -8.28 -13.97
N VAL A 85 -4.89 -9.32 -14.10
CA VAL A 85 -3.70 -9.31 -14.98
C VAL A 85 -4.15 -9.11 -16.43
N ASN A 86 -3.40 -8.33 -17.20
CA ASN A 86 -3.69 -7.90 -18.58
C ASN A 86 -4.92 -6.98 -18.74
N GLN A 87 -5.48 -6.47 -17.66
CA GLN A 87 -6.56 -5.46 -17.70
C GLN A 87 -6.01 -4.13 -18.22
N ASP A 88 -6.76 -3.50 -19.14
CA ASP A 88 -6.51 -2.10 -19.53
C ASP A 88 -7.14 -1.17 -18.49
N VAL A 89 -6.36 -0.24 -17.99
CA VAL A 89 -6.76 0.71 -16.93
C VAL A 89 -6.32 2.13 -17.28
N VAL A 90 -6.90 3.10 -16.59
CA VAL A 90 -6.50 4.51 -16.68
C VAL A 90 -5.98 4.97 -15.33
N ILE A 91 -4.84 5.66 -15.35
CA ILE A 91 -4.28 6.30 -14.17
C ILE A 91 -4.75 7.75 -14.16
N VAL A 92 -5.33 8.15 -13.04
CA VAL A 92 -5.76 9.52 -12.77
C VAL A 92 -5.24 9.97 -11.41
N ASN A 93 -5.21 11.28 -11.16
CA ASN A 93 -4.77 11.83 -9.89
C ASN A 93 -5.74 12.91 -9.41
N HIS A 94 -6.09 12.90 -8.13
CA HIS A 94 -7.05 13.84 -7.55
C HIS A 94 -6.57 15.31 -7.56
N HIS A 95 -5.26 15.52 -7.52
CA HIS A 95 -4.65 16.86 -7.50
C HIS A 95 -4.06 17.29 -8.84
N ASP A 96 -4.17 16.44 -9.87
CA ASP A 96 -3.66 16.73 -11.22
C ASP A 96 -4.64 16.24 -12.28
N ASP A 97 -5.54 17.13 -12.69
CA ASP A 97 -6.57 16.85 -13.72
C ASP A 97 -5.96 16.57 -15.11
N SER A 98 -4.70 16.94 -15.34
CA SER A 98 -4.02 16.67 -16.61
C SER A 98 -3.52 15.23 -16.71
N LYS A 99 -3.41 14.51 -15.58
CA LYS A 99 -2.94 13.14 -15.53
C LYS A 99 -4.05 12.18 -15.93
N SER A 100 -3.97 11.67 -17.17
CA SER A 100 -4.86 10.62 -17.67
C SER A 100 -4.07 9.73 -18.63
N GLN A 101 -3.56 8.62 -18.12
CA GLN A 101 -2.74 7.70 -18.90
C GLN A 101 -3.37 6.31 -18.96
N ARG A 102 -3.60 5.80 -20.17
CA ARG A 102 -4.02 4.41 -20.38
C ARG A 102 -2.80 3.49 -20.32
N VAL A 103 -2.91 2.46 -19.52
CA VAL A 103 -1.86 1.45 -19.33
C VAL A 103 -2.47 0.06 -19.20
N ARG A 104 -1.63 -0.96 -19.33
CA ARG A 104 -2.02 -2.35 -19.12
C ARG A 104 -1.27 -2.93 -17.93
N ILE A 105 -1.99 -3.57 -17.03
CA ILE A 105 -1.43 -4.28 -15.89
C ILE A 105 -0.68 -5.52 -16.41
N THR A 106 0.61 -5.62 -16.13
CA THR A 106 1.42 -6.78 -16.57
C THR A 106 1.47 -7.88 -15.53
N LYS A 107 1.57 -7.50 -14.25
CA LYS A 107 1.56 -8.44 -13.15
C LYS A 107 0.82 -7.86 -11.96
N LEU A 108 0.16 -8.75 -11.23
CA LEU A 108 -0.60 -8.45 -10.02
C LEU A 108 -0.14 -9.39 -8.91
N TYR A 109 0.09 -8.84 -7.74
CA TYR A 109 0.50 -9.59 -6.55
C TYR A 109 -0.38 -9.23 -5.37
N GLU A 110 -0.67 -10.19 -4.54
CA GLU A 110 -1.17 -10.03 -3.18
C GLU A 110 -0.07 -10.33 -2.16
N PHE A 111 -0.29 -9.91 -0.90
CA PHE A 111 0.65 -10.14 0.18
C PHE A 111 0.20 -11.32 1.04
N ASP A 112 1.02 -12.37 1.08
CA ASP A 112 0.87 -13.48 2.02
C ASP A 112 1.99 -13.37 3.07
N GLY A 113 1.64 -12.79 4.21
CA GLY A 113 2.60 -12.36 5.21
C GLY A 113 3.57 -11.32 4.65
N LEU A 114 4.85 -11.65 4.53
CA LEU A 114 5.89 -10.78 3.98
C LEU A 114 6.21 -11.06 2.49
N GLN A 115 5.58 -12.08 1.92
CA GLN A 115 5.84 -12.47 0.53
C GLN A 115 4.80 -11.88 -0.42
N LYS A 116 5.26 -11.50 -1.62
CA LYS A 116 4.39 -11.12 -2.74
C LYS A 116 4.09 -12.38 -3.55
N VAL A 117 2.81 -12.75 -3.61
CA VAL A 117 2.32 -13.90 -4.36
C VAL A 117 1.62 -13.40 -5.63
N GLU A 118 2.03 -13.89 -6.79
CA GLU A 118 1.40 -13.53 -8.06
C GLU A 118 -0.01 -14.14 -8.13
N VAL A 119 -1.00 -13.31 -8.42
CA VAL A 119 -2.42 -13.69 -8.53
C VAL A 119 -3.00 -13.24 -9.86
N PRO A 120 -3.95 -13.98 -10.46
CA PRO A 120 -4.60 -13.59 -11.70
C PRO A 120 -5.61 -12.45 -11.52
N GLU A 121 -6.21 -12.38 -10.36
CA GLU A 121 -7.26 -11.42 -10.01
C GLU A 121 -7.24 -11.15 -8.51
N ALA A 122 -7.59 -9.92 -8.11
CA ALA A 122 -7.81 -9.52 -6.73
C ALA A 122 -9.05 -8.64 -6.64
N THR A 123 -9.74 -8.66 -5.50
CA THR A 123 -11.02 -7.98 -5.29
C THR A 123 -10.93 -6.92 -4.22
N ILE A 124 -12.03 -6.18 -4.04
CA ILE A 124 -12.20 -5.15 -3.02
C ILE A 124 -11.64 -5.55 -1.65
N GLY A 125 -10.98 -4.61 -1.00
CA GLY A 125 -10.35 -4.77 0.30
C GLY A 125 -8.93 -5.36 0.26
N SER A 126 -8.55 -6.05 -0.83
CA SER A 126 -7.18 -6.54 -0.99
C SER A 126 -6.18 -5.41 -1.14
N ILE A 127 -5.02 -5.56 -0.50
CA ILE A 127 -3.84 -4.74 -0.75
C ILE A 127 -3.02 -5.44 -1.83
N VAL A 128 -2.83 -4.75 -2.94
CA VAL A 128 -2.19 -5.32 -4.13
C VAL A 128 -0.94 -4.56 -4.53
N ALA A 129 -0.01 -5.28 -5.14
CA ALA A 129 1.14 -4.70 -5.82
C ALA A 129 0.98 -4.89 -7.33
N ILE A 130 1.00 -3.80 -8.08
CA ILE A 130 0.66 -3.74 -9.51
C ILE A 130 1.89 -3.28 -10.29
N SER A 131 2.28 -4.02 -11.32
CA SER A 131 3.35 -3.66 -12.24
C SER A 131 2.86 -3.44 -13.67
N GLY A 132 3.73 -2.85 -14.49
CA GLY A 132 3.40 -2.49 -15.88
C GLY A 132 3.17 -0.99 -16.08
N ILE A 133 3.34 -0.20 -15.03
CA ILE A 133 3.09 1.22 -15.00
C ILE A 133 4.40 1.94 -14.69
N SER A 134 5.08 2.47 -15.71
CA SER A 134 6.40 3.11 -15.56
C SER A 134 6.32 4.45 -14.81
N ASP A 135 5.22 5.18 -14.96
CA ASP A 135 5.04 6.54 -14.40
C ASP A 135 3.93 6.56 -13.34
N ILE A 136 4.01 5.66 -12.37
CA ILE A 136 3.08 5.62 -11.25
C ILE A 136 3.66 6.40 -10.06
N HIS A 137 2.80 7.17 -9.37
CA HIS A 137 3.14 7.95 -8.20
C HIS A 137 2.19 7.67 -7.05
N ILE A 138 2.64 7.99 -5.83
CA ILE A 138 1.78 7.92 -4.64
C ILE A 138 0.63 8.93 -4.82
N GLY A 139 -0.60 8.50 -4.52
CA GLY A 139 -1.81 9.28 -4.72
C GLY A 139 -2.45 9.13 -6.08
N ASP A 140 -1.83 8.39 -7.00
CA ASP A 140 -2.48 8.01 -8.24
C ASP A 140 -3.60 7.00 -7.95
N THR A 141 -4.68 7.12 -8.70
CA THR A 141 -5.78 6.14 -8.71
C THR A 141 -5.75 5.38 -10.02
N ILE A 142 -5.73 4.06 -9.91
CA ILE A 142 -5.92 3.15 -11.06
C ILE A 142 -7.42 2.91 -11.20
N CYS A 143 -7.98 3.26 -12.36
CA CYS A 143 -9.41 3.17 -12.63
C CYS A 143 -9.72 2.32 -13.86
N SER A 144 -10.94 1.80 -13.93
CA SER A 144 -11.52 1.31 -15.19
C SER A 144 -11.60 2.45 -16.20
N PRO A 145 -11.31 2.21 -17.51
CA PRO A 145 -11.37 3.25 -18.54
C PRO A 145 -12.75 3.88 -18.70
N GLU A 146 -13.81 3.17 -18.30
CA GLU A 146 -15.20 3.57 -18.40
C GLU A 146 -15.60 4.62 -17.37
N ASN A 147 -14.93 4.62 -16.20
CA ASN A 147 -15.21 5.52 -15.09
C ASN A 147 -13.91 5.98 -14.41
N PRO A 148 -13.13 6.89 -15.02
CA PRO A 148 -11.86 7.36 -14.52
C PRO A 148 -12.04 8.42 -13.41
N VAL A 149 -12.48 8.01 -12.23
CA VAL A 149 -12.69 8.89 -11.07
C VAL A 149 -11.57 8.70 -10.06
N ALA A 150 -10.81 9.76 -9.81
CA ALA A 150 -9.73 9.74 -8.83
C ALA A 150 -10.26 9.73 -7.39
N ILE A 151 -9.66 8.89 -6.55
CA ILE A 151 -9.94 8.85 -5.12
C ILE A 151 -9.24 10.03 -4.43
N PRO A 152 -9.93 10.81 -3.59
CA PRO A 152 -9.30 11.86 -2.81
C PRO A 152 -8.21 11.31 -1.89
N PHE A 153 -7.07 11.97 -1.85
CA PHE A 153 -5.98 11.62 -0.93
C PHE A 153 -5.33 12.89 -0.37
N GLN A 154 -4.63 12.75 0.75
CA GLN A 154 -3.88 13.86 1.33
C GLN A 154 -2.61 14.09 0.54
N LYS A 155 -2.44 15.31 -0.03
CA LYS A 155 -1.26 15.66 -0.80
C LYS A 155 0.00 15.58 0.07
N ILE A 156 1.00 14.87 -0.43
CA ILE A 156 2.33 14.81 0.19
C ILE A 156 3.01 16.16 -0.04
N SER A 157 3.64 16.68 1.01
CA SER A 157 4.41 17.95 0.91
C SER A 157 5.53 17.82 -0.12
N GLU A 158 5.76 18.90 -0.85
CA GLU A 158 6.85 18.94 -1.82
C GLU A 158 8.22 18.87 -1.12
N PRO A 159 9.25 18.29 -1.78
CA PRO A 159 10.58 18.26 -1.24
C PRO A 159 11.10 19.67 -0.96
N THR A 160 11.67 19.88 0.23
CA THR A 160 12.25 21.17 0.63
C THR A 160 13.74 21.29 0.31
N ILE A 161 14.39 20.18 -0.05
CA ILE A 161 15.83 20.11 -0.33
C ILE A 161 16.03 19.45 -1.69
N ALA A 162 16.84 20.06 -2.54
CA ALA A 162 17.35 19.49 -3.79
C ALA A 162 18.82 19.08 -3.59
N MET A 163 19.20 17.92 -4.09
CA MET A 163 20.57 17.42 -4.05
C MET A 163 21.02 17.04 -5.46
N HIS A 164 22.27 17.35 -5.77
CA HIS A 164 22.90 16.93 -7.01
C HIS A 164 23.75 15.68 -6.75
N PHE A 165 23.42 14.59 -7.43
CA PHE A 165 24.23 13.37 -7.45
C PHE A 165 25.12 13.40 -8.69
N MET A 166 26.42 13.39 -8.49
CA MET A 166 27.41 13.41 -9.57
C MET A 166 28.44 12.31 -9.38
N VAL A 167 29.12 11.96 -10.45
CA VAL A 167 30.29 11.06 -10.35
C VAL A 167 31.37 11.70 -9.47
N ASN A 168 32.05 10.86 -8.71
CA ASN A 168 33.22 11.31 -7.96
C ASN A 168 34.42 11.46 -8.94
N ASP A 169 34.77 12.68 -9.29
CA ASP A 169 35.90 13.07 -10.14
C ASP A 169 37.14 13.47 -9.34
N SER A 170 37.13 13.25 -8.02
CA SER A 170 38.27 13.53 -7.16
C SER A 170 39.44 12.59 -7.46
N PRO A 171 40.71 13.01 -7.15
CA PRO A 171 41.89 12.18 -7.29
C PRO A 171 41.84 10.85 -6.50
N LEU A 172 40.93 10.75 -5.53
CA LEU A 172 40.72 9.57 -4.70
C LEU A 172 39.55 8.70 -5.19
N ALA A 173 38.94 9.03 -6.33
CA ALA A 173 37.84 8.27 -6.90
C ALA A 173 38.25 6.82 -7.17
N GLY A 174 37.40 5.87 -6.75
CA GLY A 174 37.64 4.43 -6.95
C GLY A 174 38.51 3.76 -5.86
N GLN A 175 39.01 4.48 -4.88
CA GLN A 175 39.70 3.87 -3.73
C GLN A 175 38.71 3.31 -2.71
N GLU A 176 37.55 3.94 -2.56
CA GLU A 176 36.43 3.48 -1.73
C GLU A 176 35.16 3.43 -2.57
N GLY A 177 34.45 2.29 -2.51
CA GLY A 177 33.21 2.07 -3.23
C GLY A 177 33.39 1.47 -4.65
N LYS A 178 32.41 0.66 -5.06
CA LYS A 178 32.42 -0.04 -6.34
C LYS A 178 31.68 0.73 -7.46
N TYR A 179 30.81 1.67 -7.08
CA TYR A 179 29.89 2.36 -8.00
C TYR A 179 30.23 3.85 -8.09
N VAL A 180 31.25 4.16 -8.87
CA VAL A 180 31.82 5.52 -8.96
C VAL A 180 31.69 6.17 -10.35
N THR A 181 30.99 5.52 -11.29
CA THR A 181 30.84 6.01 -12.66
C THR A 181 29.40 6.44 -12.94
N SER A 182 29.21 7.32 -13.94
CA SER A 182 27.88 7.80 -14.38
C SER A 182 26.92 6.70 -14.80
N ARG A 183 27.44 5.51 -15.11
CA ARG A 183 26.60 4.34 -15.43
C ARG A 183 25.96 3.74 -14.17
N HIS A 184 26.49 4.03 -13.01
CA HIS A 184 26.04 3.49 -11.73
C HIS A 184 25.21 4.50 -10.91
N LEU A 185 25.10 5.73 -11.39
CA LEU A 185 24.19 6.77 -10.89
C LEU A 185 22.84 6.67 -11.59
#